data_61f87c9018beeb8ae6dbfe586308ee80
#
_entry.id   61f87c9018beeb8ae6dbfe586308ee80
#
_cell.length_a   1.000
_cell.length_b   1.000
_cell.length_c   1.000
_cell.angle_alpha   90.00
_cell.angle_beta   90.00
_cell.angle_gamma   90.00
#
_symmetry.space_group_name_H-M   'P 1'
#
loop_
_entity.id
_entity.type
_entity.pdbx_description
1 polymer ?
#
loop_
_entity_poly.entity_id
_entity_poly.type
_entity_poly.pdbx_seq_one_letter_code
_entity_poly.pdbx_strand_id
1 'polypeptide(L)'
;MEKILVRTYDNHFYSYFNEQWLFIGKLSLQDQDFVEKSQRMQLAKNKGSIYLTAHTLSNNRAVDERFKFIKDSGMNAVVIDFKDDNGNLTYSSKLSLPNRLGSIKNLIDVSYILKKARELGIYVIARCVVFKDAKLYYYNNFKHALWNKRTNKPWAHFIKKVDSSGLVKYVQVEHWVDIFSPATWEYNLSIAKEIQSLGVDEIQFDYIRFPSDGPVYFATSKMNKYEMRPVDALESFLIMAREQLYIPISVDIYGYNGWFPTNSIGQSIAMLSDYVDVISPMFYPSHYTNDFLPSNSYYTKRAYKIYKEGSDRAFMFSLDGVVIRPYVQAFLLGKERFVDDEVYLNYLKFQLKGVKESLGSGFSLWNASNVYYMIKSNLKEYLDSF
;
A
#
# COMPACT_ATOMS: atom_id res chain seq x y z
N MET A 1 34.75 -2.83 -9.32
CA MET A 1 33.80 -3.84 -9.84
C MET A 1 33.11 -3.22 -11.04
N GLU A 2 33.38 -3.71 -12.23
CA GLU A 2 32.65 -3.30 -13.44
C GLU A 2 31.18 -3.66 -13.27
N LYS A 3 30.29 -2.69 -13.55
CA LYS A 3 28.85 -2.95 -13.57
C LYS A 3 28.56 -3.90 -14.75
N ILE A 4 28.24 -5.13 -14.47
CA ILE A 4 27.71 -6.05 -15.49
C ILE A 4 26.30 -5.55 -15.82
N LEU A 5 26.13 -5.02 -17.01
CA LEU A 5 24.82 -4.67 -17.55
C LEU A 5 24.25 -5.91 -18.25
N VAL A 6 23.09 -6.37 -17.82
CA VAL A 6 22.37 -7.47 -18.45
C VAL A 6 21.02 -6.94 -18.90
N ARG A 7 20.58 -7.31 -20.09
CA ARG A 7 19.23 -7.08 -20.59
C ARG A 7 18.63 -8.35 -21.14
N THR A 8 17.31 -8.41 -21.14
CA THR A 8 16.54 -9.48 -21.77
C THR A 8 15.80 -8.93 -22.98
N TYR A 9 15.79 -9.68 -24.06
CA TYR A 9 15.02 -9.41 -25.26
C TYR A 9 14.60 -10.74 -25.89
N ASP A 10 13.34 -10.91 -26.20
CA ASP A 10 12.79 -12.16 -26.78
C ASP A 10 13.25 -13.43 -26.04
N ASN A 11 13.21 -13.41 -24.69
CA ASN A 11 13.63 -14.52 -23.84
C ASN A 11 15.11 -14.90 -23.97
N HIS A 12 15.96 -13.95 -24.33
CA HIS A 12 17.40 -14.14 -24.43
C HIS A 12 18.14 -13.20 -23.48
N PHE A 13 19.25 -13.70 -22.94
CA PHE A 13 20.20 -12.91 -22.15
C PHE A 13 21.24 -12.27 -23.05
N TYR A 14 21.48 -10.99 -22.82
CA TYR A 14 22.58 -10.23 -23.41
C TYR A 14 23.38 -9.55 -22.30
N SER A 15 24.70 -9.68 -22.33
CA SER A 15 25.61 -8.92 -21.50
C SER A 15 26.25 -7.79 -22.31
N TYR A 16 26.43 -6.62 -21.69
CA TYR A 16 27.13 -5.49 -22.29
C TYR A 16 28.62 -5.59 -21.97
N PHE A 17 29.45 -5.83 -23.00
CA PHE A 17 30.88 -5.95 -22.88
C PHE A 17 31.54 -5.29 -24.10
N ASN A 18 32.63 -4.51 -23.89
CA ASN A 18 33.33 -3.80 -24.93
C ASN A 18 32.43 -3.02 -25.89
N GLU A 19 31.51 -2.21 -25.32
CA GLU A 19 30.54 -1.38 -26.06
C GLU A 19 29.54 -2.14 -26.94
N GLN A 20 29.43 -3.45 -26.78
CA GLN A 20 28.50 -4.29 -27.52
C GLN A 20 27.63 -5.15 -26.61
N TRP A 21 26.40 -5.42 -27.06
CA TRP A 21 25.54 -6.38 -26.42
C TRP A 21 25.82 -7.78 -26.99
N LEU A 22 26.35 -8.64 -26.13
CA LEU A 22 26.69 -10.03 -26.50
C LEU A 22 25.57 -10.95 -26.03
N PHE A 23 25.10 -11.82 -26.93
CA PHE A 23 24.19 -12.90 -26.61
C PHE A 23 24.88 -13.91 -25.72
N ILE A 24 24.26 -14.22 -24.56
CA ILE A 24 24.81 -15.21 -23.59
C ILE A 24 24.06 -16.53 -23.67
N GLY A 25 22.74 -16.49 -23.86
CA GLY A 25 21.94 -17.71 -23.88
C GLY A 25 20.43 -17.40 -23.85
N LYS A 26 19.64 -18.47 -23.95
CA LYS A 26 18.19 -18.42 -23.80
C LYS A 26 17.85 -18.59 -22.32
N LEU A 27 16.97 -17.72 -21.80
CA LEU A 27 16.47 -17.81 -20.44
C LEU A 27 15.54 -19.01 -20.26
N SER A 28 15.70 -19.76 -19.16
CA SER A 28 14.61 -20.59 -18.67
C SER A 28 13.42 -19.70 -18.23
N LEU A 29 12.23 -20.25 -18.11
CA LEU A 29 11.07 -19.50 -17.58
C LEU A 29 11.36 -18.98 -16.16
N GLN A 30 12.02 -19.77 -15.33
CA GLN A 30 12.38 -19.38 -13.97
C GLN A 30 13.39 -18.22 -13.94
N ASP A 31 14.38 -18.21 -14.83
CA ASP A 31 15.33 -17.10 -14.94
C ASP A 31 14.67 -15.85 -15.46
N GLN A 32 13.67 -15.96 -16.36
CA GLN A 32 12.88 -14.82 -16.84
C GLN A 32 12.11 -14.15 -15.70
N ASP A 33 11.40 -14.94 -14.91
CA ASP A 33 10.64 -14.45 -13.76
C ASP A 33 11.54 -13.72 -12.76
N PHE A 34 12.73 -14.29 -12.48
CA PHE A 34 13.72 -13.67 -11.61
C PHE A 34 14.24 -12.34 -12.15
N VAL A 35 14.57 -12.26 -13.43
CA VAL A 35 15.05 -11.02 -14.06
C VAL A 35 13.96 -9.96 -14.09
N GLU A 36 12.73 -10.30 -14.44
CA GLU A 36 11.59 -9.39 -14.45
C GLU A 36 11.28 -8.86 -13.05
N LYS A 37 11.29 -9.73 -12.05
CA LYS A 37 11.11 -9.33 -10.64
C LYS A 37 12.22 -8.37 -10.22
N SER A 38 13.48 -8.68 -10.55
CA SER A 38 14.62 -7.81 -10.24
C SER A 38 14.50 -6.43 -10.89
N GLN A 39 14.03 -6.36 -12.14
CA GLN A 39 13.80 -5.11 -12.84
C GLN A 39 12.67 -4.29 -12.19
N ARG A 40 11.55 -4.92 -11.83
CA ARG A 40 10.43 -4.24 -11.14
C ARG A 40 10.88 -3.72 -9.76
N MET A 41 11.61 -4.51 -8.99
CA MET A 41 12.16 -4.07 -7.70
C MET A 41 13.13 -2.89 -7.87
N GLN A 42 13.96 -2.89 -8.91
CA GLN A 42 14.88 -1.78 -9.19
C GLN A 42 14.14 -0.48 -9.51
N LEU A 43 13.02 -0.55 -10.23
CA LEU A 43 12.15 0.61 -10.47
C LEU A 43 11.53 1.14 -9.17
N ALA A 44 11.12 0.25 -8.26
CA ALA A 44 10.44 0.60 -7.02
C ALA A 44 11.38 0.99 -5.86
N LYS A 45 12.70 0.73 -5.95
CA LYS A 45 13.70 1.08 -4.92
C LYS A 45 13.84 2.59 -4.72
N ASN A 46 14.23 2.99 -3.50
CA ASN A 46 14.59 4.36 -3.13
C ASN A 46 13.49 5.38 -3.44
N LYS A 47 12.24 5.01 -3.18
CA LYS A 47 11.11 5.95 -3.34
C LYS A 47 10.77 6.59 -1.99
N GLY A 48 10.95 7.91 -1.92
CA GLY A 48 10.40 8.75 -0.86
C GLY A 48 9.09 9.36 -1.34
N SER A 49 7.96 8.96 -0.75
CA SER A 49 6.65 9.38 -1.21
C SER A 49 5.80 10.03 -0.12
N ILE A 50 4.79 10.80 -0.55
CA ILE A 50 3.65 11.20 0.29
C ILE A 50 2.38 10.56 -0.24
N TYR A 51 1.44 10.29 0.67
CA TYR A 51 0.08 9.90 0.33
C TYR A 51 -0.79 11.12 0.07
N LEU A 52 -1.52 11.11 -1.04
CA LEU A 52 -2.50 12.14 -1.40
C LEU A 52 -3.83 11.49 -1.76
N THR A 53 -4.91 11.98 -1.14
CA THR A 53 -6.27 11.59 -1.55
C THR A 53 -6.61 12.16 -2.92
N ALA A 54 -7.52 11.52 -3.64
CA ALA A 54 -8.02 12.03 -4.91
C ALA A 54 -8.64 13.43 -4.79
N HIS A 55 -9.29 13.72 -3.65
CA HIS A 55 -9.86 15.05 -3.39
C HIS A 55 -8.79 16.16 -3.38
N THR A 56 -7.60 15.87 -2.87
CA THR A 56 -6.47 16.81 -2.85
C THR A 56 -5.93 17.09 -4.26
N LEU A 57 -6.18 16.21 -5.22
CA LEU A 57 -5.72 16.31 -6.60
C LEU A 57 -6.87 16.57 -7.60
N SER A 58 -7.98 17.13 -7.13
CA SER A 58 -9.21 17.28 -7.91
C SER A 58 -9.16 18.32 -9.05
N ASN A 59 -8.08 19.07 -9.16
CA ASN A 59 -7.86 20.02 -10.26
C ASN A 59 -6.37 20.20 -10.55
N ASN A 60 -6.06 20.70 -11.76
CA ASN A 60 -4.69 20.81 -12.27
C ASN A 60 -3.78 21.70 -11.42
N ARG A 61 -4.31 22.80 -10.89
CA ARG A 61 -3.54 23.71 -10.00
C ARG A 61 -3.12 22.98 -8.72
N ALA A 62 -4.03 22.23 -8.11
CA ALA A 62 -3.71 21.44 -6.92
C ALA A 62 -2.65 20.36 -7.22
N VAL A 63 -2.70 19.71 -8.39
CA VAL A 63 -1.66 18.77 -8.85
C VAL A 63 -0.31 19.48 -8.95
N ASP A 64 -0.25 20.65 -9.61
CA ASP A 64 0.97 21.42 -9.77
C ASP A 64 1.60 21.83 -8.43
N GLU A 65 0.77 22.36 -7.51
CA GLU A 65 1.20 22.77 -6.18
C GLU A 65 1.74 21.59 -5.36
N ARG A 66 1.06 20.45 -5.37
CA ARG A 66 1.45 19.25 -4.63
C ARG A 66 2.67 18.57 -5.21
N PHE A 67 2.79 18.50 -6.53
CA PHE A 67 3.95 17.88 -7.19
C PHE A 67 5.20 18.76 -7.06
N LYS A 68 5.03 20.10 -7.13
CA LYS A 68 6.11 21.01 -6.78
C LYS A 68 6.57 20.82 -5.33
N PHE A 69 5.63 20.71 -4.38
CA PHE A 69 5.96 20.43 -2.97
C PHE A 69 6.74 19.11 -2.81
N ILE A 70 6.37 18.03 -3.51
CA ILE A 70 7.11 16.76 -3.50
C ILE A 70 8.55 16.99 -3.92
N LYS A 71 8.78 17.67 -5.04
CA LYS A 71 10.12 17.95 -5.56
C LYS A 71 10.94 18.86 -4.63
N ASP A 72 10.33 19.95 -4.18
CA ASP A 72 10.98 20.91 -3.30
C ASP A 72 11.36 20.28 -1.94
N SER A 73 10.67 19.22 -1.53
CA SER A 73 10.94 18.46 -0.31
C SER A 73 11.97 17.34 -0.49
N GLY A 74 12.56 17.16 -1.68
CA GLY A 74 13.52 16.08 -1.96
C GLY A 74 12.89 14.70 -2.17
N MET A 75 11.57 14.59 -2.22
CA MET A 75 10.88 13.33 -2.51
C MET A 75 10.73 13.10 -4.02
N ASN A 76 10.51 11.85 -4.40
CA ASN A 76 10.50 11.43 -5.80
C ASN A 76 9.30 10.54 -6.19
N ALA A 77 8.34 10.37 -5.28
CA ALA A 77 7.17 9.54 -5.53
C ALA A 77 5.91 10.10 -4.85
N VAL A 78 4.76 9.64 -5.31
CA VAL A 78 3.44 9.96 -4.73
C VAL A 78 2.56 8.72 -4.71
N VAL A 79 1.84 8.50 -3.59
CA VAL A 79 0.77 7.51 -3.48
C VAL A 79 -0.56 8.22 -3.65
N ILE A 80 -1.38 7.76 -4.59
CA ILE A 80 -2.69 8.36 -4.91
C ILE A 80 -3.78 7.30 -4.83
N ASP A 81 -4.92 7.61 -4.21
CA ASP A 81 -6.09 6.73 -4.23
C ASP A 81 -6.70 6.66 -5.62
N PHE A 82 -6.66 5.49 -6.24
CA PHE A 82 -7.42 5.15 -7.45
C PHE A 82 -8.70 4.38 -7.12
N LYS A 83 -8.67 3.57 -6.06
CA LYS A 83 -9.86 2.98 -5.45
C LYS A 83 -9.81 3.17 -3.95
N ASP A 84 -10.79 3.90 -3.39
CA ASP A 84 -10.87 4.22 -1.97
C ASP A 84 -11.46 3.08 -1.12
N ASP A 85 -11.48 3.24 0.21
CA ASP A 85 -11.99 2.26 1.17
C ASP A 85 -13.53 2.20 1.28
N ASN A 86 -14.24 3.02 0.50
CA ASN A 86 -15.67 2.89 0.26
C ASN A 86 -15.99 2.15 -1.04
N GLY A 87 -14.98 1.79 -1.83
CA GLY A 87 -15.10 1.15 -3.13
C GLY A 87 -15.35 2.12 -4.28
N ASN A 88 -15.11 3.43 -4.09
CA ASN A 88 -15.20 4.38 -5.17
C ASN A 88 -13.93 4.39 -6.02
N LEU A 89 -14.08 4.40 -7.34
CA LEU A 89 -13.03 4.69 -8.29
C LEU A 89 -12.94 6.19 -8.49
N THR A 90 -11.77 6.73 -8.29
CA THR A 90 -11.53 8.19 -8.27
C THR A 90 -11.28 8.78 -9.67
N TYR A 91 -11.15 7.93 -10.67
CA TYR A 91 -10.89 8.27 -12.07
C TYR A 91 -12.04 7.81 -12.98
N SER A 92 -11.99 8.22 -14.24
CA SER A 92 -13.00 7.85 -15.26
C SER A 92 -12.75 6.42 -15.76
N SER A 93 -13.34 5.44 -15.09
CA SER A 93 -13.26 4.02 -15.45
C SER A 93 -14.24 3.68 -16.58
N LYS A 94 -13.82 2.76 -17.47
CA LYS A 94 -14.66 2.19 -18.55
C LYS A 94 -15.26 0.83 -18.20
N LEU A 95 -14.97 0.30 -17.01
CA LEU A 95 -15.43 -1.01 -16.58
C LEU A 95 -16.94 -1.04 -16.30
N SER A 96 -17.60 -2.09 -16.78
CA SER A 96 -19.06 -2.21 -16.67
C SER A 96 -19.55 -2.42 -15.23
N LEU A 97 -18.85 -3.22 -14.43
CA LEU A 97 -19.28 -3.49 -13.05
C LEU A 97 -19.13 -2.26 -12.15
N PRO A 98 -18.01 -1.51 -12.09
CA PRO A 98 -17.93 -0.24 -11.39
C PRO A 98 -19.03 0.76 -11.79
N ASN A 99 -19.37 0.83 -13.07
CA ASN A 99 -20.47 1.68 -13.52
C ASN A 99 -21.82 1.25 -12.91
N ARG A 100 -22.16 -0.05 -12.97
CA ARG A 100 -23.38 -0.60 -12.35
C ARG A 100 -23.42 -0.41 -10.81
N LEU A 101 -22.28 -0.43 -10.15
CA LEU A 101 -22.16 -0.17 -8.72
C LEU A 101 -22.34 1.32 -8.36
N GLY A 102 -22.31 2.24 -9.33
CA GLY A 102 -22.27 3.68 -9.07
C GLY A 102 -21.00 4.08 -8.30
N SER A 103 -19.89 3.37 -8.54
CA SER A 103 -18.63 3.58 -7.82
C SER A 103 -17.72 4.60 -8.49
N ILE A 104 -17.95 4.97 -9.77
CA ILE A 104 -17.11 5.91 -10.50
C ILE A 104 -17.39 7.33 -10.04
N LYS A 105 -16.38 8.02 -9.50
CA LYS A 105 -16.46 9.40 -8.98
C LYS A 105 -15.77 10.43 -9.87
N ASN A 106 -14.84 9.99 -10.73
CA ASN A 106 -14.11 10.85 -11.65
C ASN A 106 -13.58 12.15 -11.01
N LEU A 107 -12.83 12.01 -9.92
CA LEU A 107 -12.30 13.12 -9.12
C LEU A 107 -10.98 13.65 -9.68
N ILE A 108 -10.19 12.81 -10.33
CA ILE A 108 -8.84 13.12 -10.80
C ILE A 108 -8.71 12.99 -12.32
N ASP A 109 -7.96 13.91 -12.91
CA ASP A 109 -7.48 13.80 -14.28
C ASP A 109 -6.16 13.02 -14.31
N VAL A 110 -6.26 11.71 -14.56
CA VAL A 110 -5.10 10.81 -14.60
C VAL A 110 -4.12 11.22 -15.69
N SER A 111 -4.59 11.66 -16.85
CA SER A 111 -3.73 12.07 -17.95
C SER A 111 -2.86 13.27 -17.58
N TYR A 112 -3.47 14.26 -16.92
CA TYR A 112 -2.73 15.43 -16.43
C TYR A 112 -1.73 15.06 -15.32
N ILE A 113 -2.16 14.25 -14.35
CA ILE A 113 -1.30 13.76 -13.25
C ILE A 113 -0.07 13.04 -13.80
N LEU A 114 -0.25 12.08 -14.72
CA LEU A 114 0.85 11.30 -15.28
C LEU A 114 1.78 12.16 -16.17
N LYS A 115 1.22 13.09 -16.94
CA LYS A 115 2.02 14.05 -17.71
C LYS A 115 2.92 14.86 -16.76
N LYS A 116 2.32 15.44 -15.72
CA LYS A 116 3.06 16.27 -14.74
C LYS A 116 4.09 15.47 -13.94
N ALA A 117 3.75 14.23 -13.57
CA ALA A 117 4.66 13.33 -12.89
C ALA A 117 5.92 13.05 -13.74
N ARG A 118 5.75 12.76 -15.03
CA ARG A 118 6.86 12.53 -15.97
C ARG A 118 7.73 13.77 -16.15
N GLU A 119 7.12 14.96 -16.30
CA GLU A 119 7.84 16.24 -16.40
C GLU A 119 8.75 16.50 -15.19
N LEU A 120 8.32 16.10 -14.00
CA LEU A 120 9.04 16.32 -12.74
C LEU A 120 9.84 15.12 -12.26
N GLY A 121 9.81 13.99 -12.96
CA GLY A 121 10.45 12.73 -12.55
C GLY A 121 9.87 12.20 -11.23
N ILE A 122 8.55 12.25 -11.07
CA ILE A 122 7.82 11.72 -9.91
C ILE A 122 7.23 10.36 -10.27
N TYR A 123 7.51 9.35 -9.44
CA TYR A 123 6.99 8.00 -9.54
C TYR A 123 5.57 7.93 -8.96
N VAL A 124 4.61 7.43 -9.73
CA VAL A 124 3.19 7.40 -9.36
C VAL A 124 2.78 6.01 -8.90
N ILE A 125 2.39 5.89 -7.63
CA ILE A 125 1.91 4.69 -6.99
C ILE A 125 0.37 4.78 -6.90
N ALA A 126 -0.32 3.91 -7.61
CA ALA A 126 -1.78 3.85 -7.59
C ALA A 126 -2.26 2.94 -6.45
N ARG A 127 -2.77 3.54 -5.37
CA ARG A 127 -3.34 2.78 -4.24
C ARG A 127 -4.75 2.29 -4.57
N CYS A 128 -4.96 1.00 -4.39
CA CYS A 128 -6.20 0.29 -4.62
C CYS A 128 -6.60 -0.47 -3.35
N VAL A 129 -7.67 -0.07 -2.70
CA VAL A 129 -8.25 -0.80 -1.57
C VAL A 129 -8.97 -2.03 -2.08
N VAL A 130 -8.60 -3.24 -1.60
CA VAL A 130 -9.05 -4.50 -2.20
C VAL A 130 -10.32 -5.04 -1.54
N PHE A 131 -10.27 -5.44 -0.27
CA PHE A 131 -11.34 -6.20 0.37
C PHE A 131 -12.25 -5.37 1.29
N LYS A 132 -11.94 -4.12 1.54
CA LYS A 132 -12.82 -3.15 2.21
C LYS A 132 -13.53 -2.31 1.16
N ASP A 133 -14.77 -2.65 0.82
CA ASP A 133 -15.48 -2.07 -0.33
C ASP A 133 -16.98 -2.03 -0.05
N ALA A 134 -17.50 -0.87 0.31
CA ALA A 134 -18.91 -0.68 0.61
C ALA A 134 -19.80 -0.84 -0.64
N LYS A 135 -19.30 -0.46 -1.82
CA LYS A 135 -20.07 -0.57 -3.07
C LYS A 135 -20.33 -2.02 -3.45
N LEU A 136 -19.29 -2.83 -3.43
CA LEU A 136 -19.39 -4.25 -3.75
C LEU A 136 -20.08 -5.03 -2.63
N TYR A 137 -19.89 -4.62 -1.36
CA TYR A 137 -20.55 -5.22 -0.20
C TYR A 137 -22.08 -5.19 -0.29
N TYR A 138 -22.68 -4.04 -0.64
CA TYR A 138 -24.13 -3.88 -0.75
C TYR A 138 -24.71 -4.42 -2.06
N TYR A 139 -23.87 -4.70 -3.05
CA TYR A 139 -24.34 -5.08 -4.37
C TYR A 139 -25.11 -6.39 -4.37
N ASN A 140 -26.24 -6.40 -5.11
CA ASN A 140 -27.07 -7.55 -5.36
C ASN A 140 -27.40 -8.37 -4.07
N ASN A 141 -28.03 -7.70 -3.10
CA ASN A 141 -28.39 -8.26 -1.81
C ASN A 141 -27.20 -8.91 -1.07
N PHE A 142 -26.10 -8.18 -0.98
CA PHE A 142 -24.88 -8.62 -0.27
C PHE A 142 -24.21 -9.85 -0.87
N LYS A 143 -24.36 -10.09 -2.17
CA LYS A 143 -23.82 -11.28 -2.86
C LYS A 143 -22.32 -11.47 -2.60
N HIS A 144 -21.56 -10.36 -2.51
CA HIS A 144 -20.11 -10.37 -2.32
C HIS A 144 -19.65 -10.04 -0.90
N ALA A 145 -20.58 -9.86 0.04
CA ALA A 145 -20.24 -9.50 1.41
C ALA A 145 -19.61 -10.68 2.17
N LEU A 146 -18.65 -10.39 3.03
CA LEU A 146 -18.24 -11.30 4.08
C LEU A 146 -19.44 -11.60 4.98
N TRP A 147 -19.51 -12.79 5.56
CA TRP A 147 -20.69 -13.29 6.25
C TRP A 147 -20.45 -13.46 7.74
N ASN A 148 -21.50 -13.37 8.55
CA ASN A 148 -21.46 -13.61 9.99
C ASN A 148 -22.13 -14.97 10.29
N LYS A 149 -21.32 -15.95 10.72
CA LYS A 149 -21.80 -17.34 10.98
C LYS A 149 -22.80 -17.44 12.13
N ARG A 150 -22.78 -16.49 13.09
CA ARG A 150 -23.68 -16.49 14.24
C ARG A 150 -25.08 -16.00 13.88
N THR A 151 -25.16 -14.93 13.09
CA THR A 151 -26.44 -14.28 12.77
C THR A 151 -27.02 -14.71 11.44
N ASN A 152 -26.22 -15.42 10.62
CA ASN A 152 -26.50 -15.75 9.24
C ASN A 152 -26.90 -14.50 8.41
N LYS A 153 -26.16 -13.40 8.59
CA LYS A 153 -26.33 -12.12 7.90
C LYS A 153 -24.99 -11.64 7.36
N PRO A 154 -24.94 -10.63 6.48
CA PRO A 154 -23.68 -9.96 6.12
C PRO A 154 -22.92 -9.52 7.37
N TRP A 155 -21.61 -9.73 7.37
CA TRP A 155 -20.76 -9.33 8.49
C TRP A 155 -20.69 -7.80 8.58
N ALA A 156 -20.83 -7.27 9.78
CA ALA A 156 -20.83 -5.84 10.02
C ALA A 156 -20.17 -5.51 11.36
N HIS A 157 -19.43 -4.40 11.38
CA HIS A 157 -18.89 -3.79 12.59
C HIS A 157 -19.61 -2.47 12.83
N PHE A 158 -20.31 -2.37 13.96
CA PHE A 158 -21.03 -1.17 14.38
C PHE A 158 -20.34 -0.51 15.56
N ILE A 159 -20.21 0.81 15.49
CA ILE A 159 -19.79 1.64 16.63
C ILE A 159 -20.94 2.50 17.12
N LYS A 160 -20.95 2.76 18.43
CA LYS A 160 -21.87 3.71 19.06
C LYS A 160 -21.39 5.12 18.76
N LYS A 161 -22.24 5.93 18.15
CA LYS A 161 -22.05 7.38 18.02
C LYS A 161 -23.13 8.11 18.80
N VAL A 162 -22.74 9.19 19.47
CA VAL A 162 -23.66 10.11 20.15
C VAL A 162 -23.61 11.41 19.40
N ASP A 163 -24.73 11.90 18.90
CA ASP A 163 -24.81 13.18 18.20
C ASP A 163 -24.88 14.36 19.19
N SER A 164 -24.88 15.57 18.68
CA SER A 164 -24.91 16.80 19.50
C SER A 164 -26.17 16.96 20.35
N SER A 165 -27.25 16.23 20.05
CA SER A 165 -28.49 16.20 20.85
C SER A 165 -28.49 15.11 21.93
N GLY A 166 -27.43 14.30 22.05
CA GLY A 166 -27.33 13.17 22.95
C GLY A 166 -27.98 11.88 22.41
N LEU A 167 -28.49 11.88 21.17
CA LEU A 167 -29.10 10.69 20.58
C LEU A 167 -28.02 9.67 20.21
N VAL A 168 -28.25 8.45 20.68
CA VAL A 168 -27.37 7.31 20.39
C VAL A 168 -27.75 6.67 19.07
N LYS A 169 -26.77 6.56 18.16
CA LYS A 169 -26.91 5.84 16.89
C LYS A 169 -25.80 4.77 16.77
N TYR A 170 -26.14 3.60 16.24
CA TYR A 170 -25.17 2.60 15.85
C TYR A 170 -24.90 2.73 14.36
N VAL A 171 -23.64 3.01 14.02
CA VAL A 171 -23.20 3.24 12.63
C VAL A 171 -22.26 2.14 12.23
N GLN A 172 -22.57 1.46 11.11
CA GLN A 172 -21.63 0.51 10.52
C GLN A 172 -20.42 1.28 9.96
N VAL A 173 -19.23 0.89 10.38
CA VAL A 173 -17.97 1.57 10.01
C VAL A 173 -17.12 0.78 9.04
N GLU A 174 -17.38 -0.51 8.87
CA GLU A 174 -16.61 -1.37 7.99
C GLU A 174 -17.52 -2.24 7.11
N HIS A 175 -17.12 -2.37 5.85
CA HIS A 175 -17.84 -3.11 4.82
C HIS A 175 -16.84 -4.03 4.11
N TRP A 176 -16.71 -5.26 4.59
CA TRP A 176 -15.79 -6.24 4.05
C TRP A 176 -16.48 -7.17 3.06
N VAL A 177 -15.85 -7.33 1.91
CA VAL A 177 -16.27 -8.30 0.90
C VAL A 177 -15.68 -9.67 1.17
N ASP A 178 -16.22 -10.70 0.57
CA ASP A 178 -15.77 -12.08 0.76
C ASP A 178 -14.40 -12.30 0.09
N ILE A 179 -13.40 -12.50 0.91
CA ILE A 179 -11.98 -12.58 0.54
C ILE A 179 -11.67 -13.94 -0.13
N PHE A 180 -12.50 -14.95 0.06
CA PHE A 180 -12.36 -16.26 -0.59
C PHE A 180 -13.07 -16.34 -1.96
N SER A 181 -13.66 -15.24 -2.42
CA SER A 181 -14.46 -15.22 -3.64
C SER A 181 -13.62 -14.89 -4.88
N PRO A 182 -13.47 -15.83 -5.85
CA PRO A 182 -12.82 -15.51 -7.14
C PRO A 182 -13.45 -14.33 -7.86
N ALA A 183 -14.77 -14.16 -7.77
CA ALA A 183 -15.45 -13.02 -8.37
C ALA A 183 -15.04 -11.67 -7.74
N THR A 184 -14.70 -11.65 -6.44
CA THR A 184 -14.13 -10.48 -5.76
C THR A 184 -12.69 -10.21 -6.25
N TRP A 185 -11.91 -11.26 -6.46
CA TRP A 185 -10.55 -11.15 -7.01
C TRP A 185 -10.56 -10.59 -8.42
N GLU A 186 -11.34 -11.18 -9.33
CA GLU A 186 -11.51 -10.73 -10.72
C GLU A 186 -11.96 -9.27 -10.81
N TYR A 187 -12.88 -8.84 -9.95
CA TYR A 187 -13.32 -7.45 -9.88
C TYR A 187 -12.16 -6.50 -9.57
N ASN A 188 -11.39 -6.77 -8.52
CA ASN A 188 -10.26 -5.93 -8.15
C ASN A 188 -9.12 -5.98 -9.17
N LEU A 189 -8.86 -7.14 -9.76
CA LEU A 189 -7.84 -7.28 -10.82
C LEU A 189 -8.24 -6.58 -12.11
N SER A 190 -9.52 -6.58 -12.49
CA SER A 190 -9.99 -5.81 -13.64
C SER A 190 -9.73 -4.31 -13.47
N ILE A 191 -9.91 -3.78 -12.27
CA ILE A 191 -9.59 -2.39 -11.92
C ILE A 191 -8.08 -2.16 -11.98
N ALA A 192 -7.27 -3.01 -11.36
CA ALA A 192 -5.81 -2.89 -11.38
C ALA A 192 -5.24 -2.93 -12.81
N LYS A 193 -5.77 -3.80 -13.67
CA LYS A 193 -5.39 -3.85 -15.10
C LYS A 193 -5.75 -2.58 -15.84
N GLU A 194 -6.94 -2.03 -15.61
CA GLU A 194 -7.32 -0.76 -16.21
C GLU A 194 -6.36 0.35 -15.76
N ILE A 195 -6.05 0.45 -14.45
CA ILE A 195 -5.13 1.43 -13.91
C ILE A 195 -3.72 1.26 -14.50
N GLN A 196 -3.21 0.02 -14.58
CA GLN A 196 -1.94 -0.26 -15.26
C GLN A 196 -1.93 0.26 -16.70
N SER A 197 -3.03 0.07 -17.45
CA SER A 197 -3.16 0.54 -18.84
C SER A 197 -3.17 2.07 -18.98
N LEU A 198 -3.49 2.80 -17.91
CA LEU A 198 -3.38 4.27 -17.87
C LEU A 198 -1.93 4.74 -17.80
N GLY A 199 -0.98 3.89 -17.38
CA GLY A 199 0.45 4.17 -17.39
C GLY A 199 0.99 4.69 -16.06
N VAL A 200 0.42 4.27 -14.92
CA VAL A 200 1.01 4.45 -13.60
C VAL A 200 2.26 3.59 -13.46
N ASP A 201 3.13 3.92 -12.49
CA ASP A 201 4.40 3.22 -12.33
C ASP A 201 4.28 1.99 -11.42
N GLU A 202 3.31 1.96 -10.50
CA GLU A 202 3.13 0.88 -9.51
C GLU A 202 1.68 0.76 -9.08
N ILE A 203 1.22 -0.48 -8.85
CA ILE A 203 -0.06 -0.76 -8.17
C ILE A 203 0.22 -1.10 -6.71
N GLN A 204 -0.44 -0.40 -5.79
CA GLN A 204 -0.38 -0.69 -4.36
C GLN A 204 -1.71 -1.23 -3.88
N PHE A 205 -1.72 -2.47 -3.37
CA PHE A 205 -2.90 -3.09 -2.77
C PHE A 205 -2.93 -2.84 -1.27
N ASP A 206 -3.92 -2.08 -0.83
CA ASP A 206 -4.23 -1.90 0.59
C ASP A 206 -5.48 -2.68 0.99
N TYR A 207 -5.67 -2.90 2.29
CA TYR A 207 -6.71 -3.78 2.84
C TYR A 207 -6.75 -5.17 2.16
N ILE A 208 -5.58 -5.65 1.75
CA ILE A 208 -5.35 -7.02 1.31
C ILE A 208 -5.17 -7.90 2.54
N ARG A 209 -6.26 -8.07 3.27
CA ARG A 209 -6.30 -8.79 4.55
C ARG A 209 -7.74 -9.06 4.99
N PHE A 210 -7.89 -9.89 6.01
CA PHE A 210 -9.16 -10.04 6.72
C PHE A 210 -9.40 -8.90 7.72
N PRO A 211 -10.66 -8.69 8.20
CA PRO A 211 -10.93 -7.70 9.21
C PRO A 211 -10.15 -8.02 10.51
N SER A 212 -9.62 -6.94 11.14
CA SER A 212 -8.92 -7.00 12.43
C SER A 212 -9.75 -6.47 13.59
N ASP A 213 -10.87 -5.79 13.28
CA ASP A 213 -11.69 -5.07 14.24
C ASP A 213 -13.14 -5.55 14.21
N GLY A 214 -13.88 -5.31 15.30
CA GLY A 214 -15.27 -5.73 15.43
C GLY A 214 -15.44 -7.23 15.72
N PRO A 215 -16.56 -7.84 15.36
CA PRO A 215 -16.89 -9.23 15.70
C PRO A 215 -16.18 -10.25 14.79
N VAL A 216 -14.85 -10.15 14.66
CA VAL A 216 -14.02 -10.95 13.72
C VAL A 216 -14.15 -12.46 13.94
N TYR A 217 -14.37 -12.92 15.18
CA TYR A 217 -14.57 -14.33 15.49
C TYR A 217 -15.78 -14.93 14.74
N PHE A 218 -16.76 -14.11 14.40
CA PHE A 218 -17.95 -14.57 13.67
C PHE A 218 -17.84 -14.36 12.16
N ALA A 219 -16.76 -13.78 11.66
CA ALA A 219 -16.54 -13.61 10.24
C ALA A 219 -16.35 -14.98 9.56
N THR A 220 -17.04 -15.19 8.45
CA THR A 220 -16.97 -16.41 7.66
C THR A 220 -17.25 -16.12 6.19
N SER A 221 -16.91 -17.07 5.34
CA SER A 221 -17.20 -17.02 3.91
C SER A 221 -18.28 -18.03 3.53
N LYS A 222 -19.15 -17.66 2.62
CA LYS A 222 -20.03 -18.59 1.92
C LYS A 222 -19.37 -19.23 0.69
N MET A 223 -18.24 -18.67 0.25
CA MET A 223 -17.53 -19.09 -0.96
C MET A 223 -16.34 -20.01 -0.67
N ASN A 224 -15.93 -20.14 0.59
CA ASN A 224 -14.81 -21.00 0.99
C ASN A 224 -15.22 -22.49 1.00
N LYS A 225 -15.36 -23.07 -0.17
CA LYS A 225 -15.75 -24.47 -0.36
C LYS A 225 -14.61 -25.47 -0.11
N TYR A 226 -13.37 -25.00 -0.09
CA TYR A 226 -12.16 -25.82 0.00
C TYR A 226 -11.47 -25.69 1.35
N GLU A 227 -12.14 -25.08 2.33
CA GLU A 227 -11.57 -24.83 3.67
C GLU A 227 -10.23 -24.10 3.64
N MET A 228 -10.06 -23.20 2.67
CA MET A 228 -8.85 -22.39 2.54
C MET A 228 -8.61 -21.56 3.80
N ARG A 229 -7.36 -21.47 4.21
CA ARG A 229 -6.96 -20.54 5.27
C ARG A 229 -6.93 -19.11 4.73
N PRO A 230 -6.98 -18.10 5.58
CA PRO A 230 -6.84 -16.70 5.15
C PRO A 230 -5.62 -16.43 4.27
N VAL A 231 -4.47 -17.02 4.60
CA VAL A 231 -3.24 -16.86 3.81
C VAL A 231 -3.38 -17.44 2.40
N ASP A 232 -4.03 -18.60 2.25
CA ASP A 232 -4.21 -19.27 0.95
C ASP A 232 -5.12 -18.45 0.02
N ALA A 233 -6.11 -17.74 0.57
CA ALA A 233 -6.97 -16.84 -0.22
C ALA A 233 -6.22 -15.61 -0.74
N LEU A 234 -5.36 -15.01 0.10
CA LEU A 234 -4.53 -13.88 -0.32
C LEU A 234 -3.47 -14.31 -1.34
N GLU A 235 -2.87 -15.47 -1.14
CA GLU A 235 -1.93 -16.07 -2.09
C GLU A 235 -2.59 -16.27 -3.46
N SER A 236 -3.79 -16.88 -3.49
CA SER A 236 -4.53 -17.09 -4.73
C SER A 236 -4.84 -15.79 -5.47
N PHE A 237 -5.21 -14.73 -4.75
CA PHE A 237 -5.38 -13.40 -5.33
C PHE A 237 -4.09 -12.86 -5.92
N LEU A 238 -2.95 -13.01 -5.22
CA LEU A 238 -1.66 -12.49 -5.66
C LEU A 238 -1.08 -13.26 -6.84
N ILE A 239 -1.28 -14.59 -6.91
CA ILE A 239 -0.95 -15.39 -8.09
C ILE A 239 -1.66 -14.79 -9.31
N MET A 240 -2.99 -14.63 -9.24
CA MET A 240 -3.76 -14.04 -10.33
C MET A 240 -3.33 -12.59 -10.65
N ALA A 241 -2.93 -11.82 -9.64
CA ALA A 241 -2.43 -10.45 -9.83
C ALA A 241 -1.11 -10.47 -10.61
N ARG A 242 -0.17 -11.33 -10.22
CA ARG A 242 1.14 -11.40 -10.88
C ARG A 242 1.06 -11.89 -12.31
N GLU A 243 0.14 -12.78 -12.63
CA GLU A 243 -0.11 -13.25 -13.99
C GLU A 243 -0.66 -12.14 -14.92
N GLN A 244 -1.29 -11.10 -14.38
CA GLN A 244 -2.01 -10.09 -15.15
C GLN A 244 -1.37 -8.70 -15.10
N LEU A 245 -0.48 -8.45 -14.12
CA LEU A 245 0.17 -7.16 -13.91
C LEU A 245 1.67 -7.28 -14.15
N TYR A 246 2.21 -6.47 -15.03
CA TYR A 246 3.63 -6.48 -15.39
C TYR A 246 4.44 -5.34 -14.77
N ILE A 247 3.78 -4.33 -14.18
CA ILE A 247 4.43 -3.27 -13.40
C ILE A 247 4.66 -3.71 -11.94
N PRO A 248 5.47 -2.98 -11.16
CA PRO A 248 5.63 -3.24 -9.74
C PRO A 248 4.31 -3.34 -8.98
N ILE A 249 4.21 -4.36 -8.13
CA ILE A 249 3.11 -4.54 -7.18
C ILE A 249 3.65 -4.29 -5.78
N SER A 250 2.99 -3.42 -5.02
CA SER A 250 3.20 -3.27 -3.59
C SER A 250 1.98 -3.68 -2.78
N VAL A 251 2.21 -4.07 -1.53
CA VAL A 251 1.13 -4.41 -0.58
C VAL A 251 1.34 -3.69 0.74
N ASP A 252 0.24 -3.16 1.29
CA ASP A 252 0.23 -2.56 2.62
C ASP A 252 -0.06 -3.65 3.65
N ILE A 253 0.79 -3.75 4.67
CA ILE A 253 0.63 -4.77 5.71
C ILE A 253 0.47 -4.16 7.09
N TYR A 254 -0.24 -4.88 7.94
CA TYR A 254 -0.43 -4.53 9.34
C TYR A 254 0.91 -4.49 10.08
N GLY A 255 1.16 -3.42 10.82
CA GLY A 255 2.47 -3.14 11.39
C GLY A 255 3.04 -4.27 12.26
N TYR A 256 2.19 -4.97 13.03
CA TYR A 256 2.65 -6.09 13.86
C TYR A 256 3.22 -7.27 13.06
N ASN A 257 2.94 -7.38 11.75
CA ASN A 257 3.50 -8.46 10.90
C ASN A 257 5.03 -8.42 10.81
N GLY A 258 5.66 -7.29 11.08
CA GLY A 258 7.12 -7.20 11.20
C GLY A 258 7.69 -7.98 12.39
N TRP A 259 6.86 -8.31 13.39
CA TRP A 259 7.29 -9.02 14.61
C TRP A 259 6.59 -10.36 14.81
N PHE A 260 5.31 -10.44 14.49
CA PHE A 260 4.48 -11.60 14.75
C PHE A 260 3.66 -11.96 13.51
N PRO A 261 3.69 -13.21 13.05
CA PRO A 261 2.81 -13.63 11.97
C PRO A 261 1.35 -13.48 12.40
N THR A 262 0.58 -12.69 11.65
CA THR A 262 -0.83 -12.43 11.94
C THR A 262 -1.71 -13.31 11.05
N ASN A 263 -1.70 -14.61 11.31
CA ASN A 263 -2.39 -15.62 10.51
C ASN A 263 -3.90 -15.37 10.37
N SER A 264 -4.53 -14.78 11.39
CA SER A 264 -5.96 -14.47 11.39
C SER A 264 -6.39 -13.47 10.33
N ILE A 265 -5.49 -12.57 9.91
CA ILE A 265 -5.75 -11.60 8.83
C ILE A 265 -5.16 -12.04 7.48
N GLY A 266 -4.47 -13.17 7.44
CA GLY A 266 -3.95 -13.78 6.21
C GLY A 266 -2.63 -13.21 5.70
N GLN A 267 -2.05 -12.21 6.36
CA GLN A 267 -0.80 -11.61 5.91
C GLN A 267 0.43 -12.37 6.44
N SER A 268 1.26 -12.83 5.52
CA SER A 268 2.57 -13.45 5.78
C SER A 268 3.61 -12.77 4.90
N ILE A 269 4.64 -12.17 5.47
CA ILE A 269 5.71 -11.50 4.71
C ILE A 269 6.39 -12.48 3.76
N ALA A 270 6.69 -13.70 4.19
CA ALA A 270 7.31 -14.72 3.36
C ALA A 270 6.42 -15.04 2.13
N MET A 271 5.14 -15.35 2.33
CA MET A 271 4.23 -15.63 1.22
C MET A 271 4.05 -14.43 0.29
N LEU A 272 3.85 -13.23 0.86
CA LEU A 272 3.66 -12.00 0.08
C LEU A 272 4.88 -11.73 -0.83
N SER A 273 6.09 -11.93 -0.31
CA SER A 273 7.34 -11.66 -1.04
C SER A 273 7.54 -12.52 -2.29
N ASP A 274 6.85 -13.64 -2.44
CA ASP A 274 6.91 -14.45 -3.66
C ASP A 274 6.23 -13.76 -4.86
N TYR A 275 5.18 -12.96 -4.59
CA TYR A 275 4.31 -12.42 -5.64
C TYR A 275 4.42 -10.90 -5.82
N VAL A 276 4.96 -10.19 -4.82
CA VAL A 276 5.05 -8.72 -4.88
C VAL A 276 6.49 -8.23 -4.95
N ASP A 277 6.66 -7.00 -5.39
CA ASP A 277 7.97 -6.36 -5.55
C ASP A 277 8.28 -5.45 -4.34
N VAL A 278 7.25 -4.97 -3.63
CA VAL A 278 7.36 -4.08 -2.48
C VAL A 278 6.41 -4.51 -1.37
N ILE A 279 6.89 -4.51 -0.14
CA ILE A 279 6.07 -4.64 1.06
C ILE A 279 6.14 -3.32 1.83
N SER A 280 4.97 -2.76 2.17
CA SER A 280 4.85 -1.47 2.86
C SER A 280 4.21 -1.67 4.24
N PRO A 281 5.00 -1.95 5.29
CA PRO A 281 4.47 -2.11 6.63
C PRO A 281 4.00 -0.77 7.21
N MET A 282 2.84 -0.77 7.86
CA MET A 282 2.27 0.38 8.55
C MET A 282 2.80 0.47 10.00
N PHE A 283 4.05 0.87 10.17
CA PHE A 283 4.75 0.90 11.46
C PHE A 283 4.41 2.14 12.31
N TYR A 284 3.16 2.57 12.33
CA TYR A 284 2.74 3.76 13.08
C TYR A 284 2.94 3.58 14.59
N PRO A 285 3.85 4.33 15.26
CA PRO A 285 4.11 4.13 16.68
C PRO A 285 2.89 4.33 17.59
N SER A 286 1.94 5.18 17.17
CA SER A 286 0.67 5.39 17.89
C SER A 286 -0.29 4.19 17.85
N HIS A 287 -0.06 3.22 16.97
CA HIS A 287 -0.91 2.02 16.82
C HIS A 287 -0.37 0.81 17.60
N TYR A 288 0.80 0.93 18.21
CA TYR A 288 1.33 -0.08 19.10
C TYR A 288 1.00 0.24 20.55
N THR A 289 0.81 -0.79 21.35
CA THR A 289 0.62 -0.65 22.80
C THR A 289 1.85 -0.01 23.46
N ASN A 290 1.68 0.65 24.59
CA ASN A 290 2.78 1.38 25.23
C ASN A 290 3.91 0.46 25.76
N ASP A 291 3.60 -0.79 26.04
CA ASP A 291 4.52 -1.85 26.45
C ASP A 291 5.26 -2.50 25.28
N PHE A 292 4.84 -2.22 24.05
CA PHE A 292 5.55 -2.68 22.87
C PHE A 292 6.78 -1.82 22.59
N LEU A 293 7.97 -2.43 22.64
CA LEU A 293 9.27 -1.75 22.54
C LEU A 293 9.35 -0.51 23.46
N PRO A 294 9.16 -0.67 24.77
CA PRO A 294 9.05 0.45 25.70
C PRO A 294 10.33 1.30 25.70
N SER A 295 10.17 2.61 25.84
CA SER A 295 11.28 3.55 25.97
C SER A 295 10.83 4.80 26.72
N ASN A 296 11.71 5.37 27.54
CA ASN A 296 11.48 6.65 28.19
C ASN A 296 11.44 7.83 27.20
N SER A 297 11.76 7.59 25.92
CA SER A 297 11.77 8.57 24.84
C SER A 297 10.84 8.12 23.71
N TYR A 298 9.53 8.29 23.92
CA TYR A 298 8.46 7.85 22.99
C TYR A 298 8.64 8.40 21.57
N TYR A 299 8.83 9.72 21.44
CA TYR A 299 8.88 10.42 20.15
C TYR A 299 10.24 10.30 19.43
N THR A 300 11.23 9.71 20.07
CA THR A 300 12.58 9.58 19.50
C THR A 300 13.04 8.12 19.48
N LYS A 301 13.62 7.63 20.58
CA LYS A 301 14.21 6.28 20.64
C LYS A 301 13.22 5.16 20.31
N ARG A 302 11.98 5.24 20.83
CA ARG A 302 10.95 4.23 20.55
C ARG A 302 10.53 4.26 19.07
N ALA A 303 10.26 5.45 18.54
CA ALA A 303 9.92 5.63 17.13
C ALA A 303 11.02 5.08 16.20
N TYR A 304 12.28 5.45 16.47
CA TYR A 304 13.44 4.91 15.76
C TYR A 304 13.49 3.38 15.79
N LYS A 305 13.38 2.77 16.98
CA LYS A 305 13.42 1.31 17.14
C LYS A 305 12.32 0.60 16.35
N ILE A 306 11.09 1.11 16.39
CA ILE A 306 9.97 0.53 15.66
C ILE A 306 10.28 0.46 14.15
N TYR A 307 10.79 1.55 13.57
CA TYR A 307 11.11 1.58 12.15
C TYR A 307 12.35 0.80 11.79
N LYS A 308 13.43 0.92 12.59
CA LYS A 308 14.69 0.21 12.34
C LYS A 308 14.50 -1.30 12.45
N GLU A 309 14.04 -1.76 13.61
CA GLU A 309 13.88 -3.19 13.88
C GLU A 309 12.75 -3.80 13.04
N GLY A 310 11.64 -3.07 12.86
CA GLY A 310 10.52 -3.54 12.03
C GLY A 310 10.91 -3.74 10.58
N SER A 311 11.62 -2.77 9.99
CA SER A 311 12.07 -2.87 8.59
C SER A 311 13.14 -3.95 8.40
N ASP A 312 14.10 -4.07 9.33
CA ASP A 312 15.10 -5.14 9.28
C ASP A 312 14.44 -6.52 9.35
N ARG A 313 13.51 -6.70 10.28
CA ARG A 313 12.79 -7.98 10.43
C ARG A 313 11.93 -8.27 9.20
N ALA A 314 11.21 -7.27 8.69
CA ALA A 314 10.41 -7.46 7.47
C ALA A 314 11.29 -7.88 6.29
N PHE A 315 12.47 -7.29 6.13
CA PHE A 315 13.44 -7.68 5.12
C PHE A 315 13.97 -9.10 5.34
N MET A 316 14.33 -9.45 6.57
CA MET A 316 14.85 -10.78 6.91
C MET A 316 13.82 -11.90 6.78
N PHE A 317 12.53 -11.59 6.91
CA PHE A 317 11.44 -12.55 6.69
C PHE A 317 10.96 -12.59 5.24
N SER A 318 11.36 -11.65 4.40
CA SER A 318 11.05 -11.68 2.98
C SER A 318 11.96 -12.67 2.25
N LEU A 319 11.40 -13.30 1.22
CA LEU A 319 12.15 -14.07 0.25
C LEU A 319 12.65 -13.15 -0.87
N ASP A 320 13.76 -13.51 -1.51
CA ASP A 320 14.30 -12.83 -2.69
C ASP A 320 14.54 -11.31 -2.56
N GLY A 321 14.74 -10.82 -1.33
CA GLY A 321 15.17 -9.43 -1.09
C GLY A 321 14.17 -8.38 -1.57
N VAL A 322 12.89 -8.64 -1.43
CA VAL A 322 11.79 -7.70 -1.74
C VAL A 322 12.05 -6.31 -1.13
N VAL A 323 11.60 -5.26 -1.79
CA VAL A 323 11.73 -3.88 -1.30
C VAL A 323 10.84 -3.67 -0.07
N ILE A 324 11.42 -3.35 1.07
CA ILE A 324 10.67 -2.93 2.27
C ILE A 324 10.59 -1.39 2.27
N ARG A 325 9.38 -0.86 2.11
CA ARG A 325 9.10 0.58 2.05
C ARG A 325 8.00 0.94 3.05
N PRO A 326 8.35 1.15 4.34
CA PRO A 326 7.34 1.36 5.37
C PRO A 326 6.59 2.68 5.21
N TYR A 327 5.34 2.67 5.66
CA TYR A 327 4.59 3.89 5.90
C TYR A 327 5.06 4.56 7.20
N VAL A 328 5.42 5.83 7.11
CA VAL A 328 5.87 6.69 8.20
C VAL A 328 4.69 7.53 8.70
N GLN A 329 4.51 7.58 9.99
CA GLN A 329 3.43 8.32 10.64
C GLN A 329 3.69 9.84 10.56
N ALA A 330 3.09 10.51 9.58
CA ALA A 330 3.09 11.97 9.43
C ALA A 330 1.79 12.59 9.94
N PHE A 331 1.28 12.08 11.05
CA PHE A 331 0.08 12.57 11.76
C PHE A 331 0.25 12.37 13.26
N LEU A 332 -0.59 13.02 14.05
CA LEU A 332 -0.62 12.89 15.50
C LEU A 332 -1.97 12.33 15.95
N LEU A 333 -1.96 11.34 16.86
CA LEU A 333 -3.15 10.65 17.34
C LEU A 333 -3.28 10.74 18.87
N GLY A 334 -4.49 10.91 19.36
CA GLY A 334 -4.78 10.93 20.80
C GLY A 334 -3.95 11.98 21.54
N LYS A 335 -3.16 11.57 22.52
CA LYS A 335 -2.31 12.46 23.33
C LYS A 335 -1.17 13.12 22.55
N GLU A 336 -0.76 12.53 21.43
CA GLU A 336 0.28 13.11 20.56
C GLU A 336 -0.12 14.47 20.00
N ARG A 337 -1.43 14.77 19.89
CA ARG A 337 -1.96 16.06 19.35
C ARG A 337 -1.62 17.28 20.23
N PHE A 338 -1.10 17.07 21.41
CA PHE A 338 -0.77 18.13 22.36
C PHE A 338 0.75 18.43 22.40
N VAL A 339 1.55 17.78 21.55
CA VAL A 339 2.98 18.10 21.47
C VAL A 339 3.20 19.36 20.63
N ASP A 340 4.30 20.05 20.89
CA ASP A 340 4.74 21.18 20.09
C ASP A 340 5.37 20.75 18.76
N ASP A 341 5.62 21.71 17.88
CA ASP A 341 6.18 21.52 16.56
C ASP A 341 7.58 20.92 16.59
N GLU A 342 8.40 21.21 17.61
CA GLU A 342 9.75 20.68 17.74
C GLU A 342 9.73 19.19 18.07
N VAL A 343 8.89 18.79 19.02
CA VAL A 343 8.67 17.37 19.36
C VAL A 343 8.13 16.61 18.15
N TYR A 344 7.17 17.19 17.41
CA TYR A 344 6.63 16.54 16.22
C TYR A 344 7.68 16.40 15.10
N LEU A 345 8.47 17.43 14.87
CA LEU A 345 9.58 17.37 13.91
C LEU A 345 10.60 16.28 14.28
N ASN A 346 10.98 16.21 15.57
CA ASN A 346 11.87 15.17 16.04
C ASN A 346 11.25 13.78 15.92
N TYR A 347 9.95 13.65 16.16
CA TYR A 347 9.22 12.40 15.97
C TYR A 347 9.32 11.89 14.51
N LEU A 348 9.10 12.76 13.52
CA LEU A 348 9.28 12.42 12.12
C LEU A 348 10.73 12.07 11.78
N LYS A 349 11.70 12.87 12.25
CA LYS A 349 13.13 12.63 12.01
C LYS A 349 13.59 11.27 12.53
N PHE A 350 13.15 10.88 13.72
CA PHE A 350 13.58 9.60 14.31
C PHE A 350 12.90 8.39 13.65
N GLN A 351 11.68 8.53 13.17
CA GLN A 351 11.04 7.52 12.31
C GLN A 351 11.84 7.32 11.01
N LEU A 352 12.12 8.41 10.29
CA LEU A 352 12.89 8.40 9.05
C LEU A 352 14.32 7.90 9.25
N LYS A 353 14.96 8.28 10.38
CA LYS A 353 16.27 7.74 10.77
C LYS A 353 16.22 6.22 10.93
N GLY A 354 15.17 5.70 11.56
CA GLY A 354 14.98 4.26 11.69
C GLY A 354 14.88 3.56 10.35
N VAL A 355 14.13 4.13 9.41
CA VAL A 355 14.04 3.59 8.03
C VAL A 355 15.40 3.65 7.33
N LYS A 356 16.08 4.80 7.36
CA LYS A 356 17.36 5.01 6.67
C LYS A 356 18.46 4.06 7.13
N GLU A 357 18.52 3.78 8.43
CA GLU A 357 19.53 2.89 9.01
C GLU A 357 19.11 1.42 9.01
N SER A 358 17.95 1.09 8.43
CA SER A 358 17.45 -0.28 8.27
C SER A 358 17.85 -0.91 6.93
N LEU A 359 17.48 -2.17 6.75
CA LEU A 359 17.57 -2.89 5.48
C LEU A 359 16.44 -2.53 4.50
N GLY A 360 15.55 -1.60 4.85
CA GLY A 360 14.50 -1.08 3.99
C GLY A 360 15.04 -0.16 2.90
N SER A 361 14.19 0.15 1.92
CA SER A 361 14.56 1.01 0.79
C SER A 361 13.42 1.97 0.43
N GLY A 362 13.52 3.19 0.94
CA GLY A 362 12.50 4.22 0.78
C GLY A 362 11.45 4.24 1.89
N PHE A 363 10.46 5.10 1.74
CA PHE A 363 9.39 5.31 2.70
C PHE A 363 8.16 5.93 2.04
N SER A 364 7.00 5.87 2.71
CA SER A 364 5.79 6.61 2.34
C SER A 364 5.27 7.38 3.54
N LEU A 365 5.19 8.71 3.46
CA LEU A 365 4.58 9.51 4.53
C LEU A 365 3.07 9.39 4.47
N TRP A 366 2.44 9.00 5.57
CA TRP A 366 1.00 8.88 5.69
C TRP A 366 0.40 9.98 6.54
N ASN A 367 -0.52 10.72 5.96
CA ASN A 367 -1.44 11.61 6.67
C ASN A 367 -2.78 11.63 5.93
N ALA A 368 -3.83 11.10 6.54
CA ALA A 368 -5.16 11.00 5.92
C ALA A 368 -5.76 12.37 5.55
N SER A 369 -5.36 13.43 6.27
CA SER A 369 -5.80 14.81 5.99
C SER A 369 -4.92 15.53 4.95
N ASN A 370 -3.87 14.89 4.46
CA ASN A 370 -2.86 15.43 3.53
C ASN A 370 -2.20 16.75 4.01
N VAL A 371 -2.03 16.89 5.33
CA VAL A 371 -1.39 18.04 5.97
C VAL A 371 0.04 17.69 6.33
N TYR A 372 0.99 18.22 5.58
CA TYR A 372 2.42 17.91 5.68
C TYR A 372 3.25 19.13 6.07
N TYR A 373 2.73 19.99 6.97
CA TYR A 373 3.35 21.27 7.34
C TYR A 373 4.71 21.12 8.05
N MET A 374 4.99 19.94 8.64
CA MET A 374 6.29 19.67 9.27
C MET A 374 7.41 19.37 8.27
N ILE A 375 7.09 19.14 7.00
CA ILE A 375 8.09 18.96 5.95
C ILE A 375 8.58 20.34 5.50
N LYS A 376 9.53 20.89 6.24
CA LYS A 376 10.18 22.17 5.99
C LYS A 376 11.64 21.91 5.58
N SER A 377 12.38 22.99 5.30
CA SER A 377 13.79 22.93 4.85
C SER A 377 14.69 22.05 5.73
N ASN A 378 14.50 22.08 7.04
CA ASN A 378 15.28 21.27 8.00
C ASN A 378 14.95 19.78 7.97
N LEU A 379 13.81 19.36 7.42
CA LEU A 379 13.49 17.96 7.15
C LEU A 379 13.96 17.56 5.75
N LYS A 380 14.03 18.51 4.82
CA LYS A 380 14.49 18.27 3.45
C LYS A 380 15.90 17.67 3.42
N GLU A 381 16.86 18.27 4.15
CA GLU A 381 18.24 17.76 4.25
C GLU A 381 18.27 16.29 4.72
N TYR A 382 17.29 15.92 5.54
CA TYR A 382 17.12 14.55 6.02
C TYR A 382 16.52 13.63 4.94
N LEU A 383 15.63 14.16 4.11
CA LEU A 383 14.99 13.43 3.02
C LEU A 383 15.92 13.27 1.81
N ASP A 384 16.70 14.30 1.50
CA ASP A 384 17.70 14.28 0.41
C ASP A 384 18.81 13.23 0.61
N SER A 385 18.85 12.59 1.78
CA SER A 385 19.83 11.57 2.13
C SER A 385 19.35 10.12 1.98
N PHE A 386 18.15 9.91 1.43
CA PHE A 386 17.56 8.59 1.15
C PHE A 386 17.84 8.06 -0.26
#